data_d75a597fe3f7fc86a2697c4177a7215d
#
_entry.id   d75a597fe3f7fc86a2697c4177a7215d
#
_cell.length_a   1.000
_cell.length_b   1.000
_cell.length_c   1.000
_cell.angle_alpha   90.00
_cell.angle_beta   90.00
_cell.angle_gamma   90.00
#
_symmetry.space_group_name_H-M   'P 1'
#
loop_
_entity.id
_entity.type
_entity.pdbx_description
1 polymer ?
#
loop_
_entity_poly.entity_id
_entity_poly.type
_entity_poly.pdbx_seq_one_letter_code
_entity_poly.pdbx_strand_id
1 'polypeptide(L)'
;MRSYEKLEKQILDQRLKDFQYEVIPDELFPFLRCLIPEDKEAIKAEQTNRGPIKATAVLVDRLKRRQKGFQDFVKALRKCGSEHTALLLDPNYNFRGK
;
A
#
# COMPACT_ATOMS: atom_id res chain seq x y z
N MET A 1 12.11 -5.52 -17.17
CA MET A 1 11.11 -4.92 -16.27
C MET A 1 9.88 -4.51 -17.07
N ARG A 2 8.72 -4.83 -16.57
CA ARG A 2 7.49 -4.45 -17.24
C ARG A 2 7.17 -2.99 -16.97
N SER A 3 6.68 -2.29 -18.00
CA SER A 3 6.48 -0.85 -17.89
C SER A 3 5.42 -0.47 -16.86
N TYR A 4 4.40 -1.30 -16.67
CA TYR A 4 3.37 -0.93 -15.70
C TYR A 4 3.79 -1.16 -14.24
N GLU A 5 4.86 -1.92 -14.00
CA GLU A 5 5.44 -1.97 -12.65
C GLU A 5 5.99 -0.60 -12.25
N LYS A 6 6.62 0.07 -13.19
CA LYS A 6 7.11 1.41 -12.96
C LYS A 6 5.95 2.37 -12.73
N LEU A 7 4.90 2.23 -13.52
CA LEU A 7 3.72 3.04 -13.37
C LEU A 7 3.05 2.82 -12.02
N GLU A 8 2.98 1.58 -11.56
CA GLU A 8 2.42 1.27 -10.25
C GLU A 8 3.16 1.99 -9.13
N LYS A 9 4.49 2.01 -9.21
CA LYS A 9 5.28 2.71 -8.20
C LYS A 9 5.04 4.21 -8.24
N GLN A 10 4.91 4.76 -9.44
CA GLN A 10 4.59 6.18 -9.60
C GLN A 10 3.25 6.53 -8.99
N ILE A 11 2.25 5.67 -9.20
CA ILE A 11 0.92 5.90 -8.65
C ILE A 11 0.97 5.92 -7.13
N LEU A 12 1.69 4.99 -6.53
CA LEU A 12 1.82 4.96 -5.08
C LEU A 12 2.41 6.27 -4.55
N ASP A 13 3.45 6.77 -5.20
CA ASP A 13 4.07 8.02 -4.79
C ASP A 13 3.16 9.21 -5.00
N GLN A 14 2.51 9.27 -6.15
CA GLN A 14 1.69 10.44 -6.51
C GLN A 14 0.43 10.53 -5.68
N ARG A 15 -0.14 9.38 -5.30
CA ARG A 15 -1.40 9.37 -4.57
C ARG A 15 -1.23 9.29 -3.06
N LEU A 16 0.00 9.16 -2.58
CA LEU A 16 0.23 9.03 -1.14
C LEU A 16 -0.45 10.14 -0.35
N LYS A 17 -0.33 11.37 -0.80
CA LYS A 17 -0.94 12.50 -0.11
C LYS A 17 -2.45 12.40 -0.04
N ASP A 18 -3.04 11.75 -1.04
CA ASP A 18 -4.49 11.64 -1.11
C ASP A 18 -5.04 10.58 -0.16
N PHE A 19 -4.27 9.50 0.10
CA PHE A 19 -4.80 8.40 0.90
C PHE A 19 -4.15 8.25 2.27
N GLN A 20 -3.09 9.01 2.55
CA GLN A 20 -2.32 8.79 3.78
C GLN A 20 -3.13 9.00 5.06
N TYR A 21 -4.20 9.78 4.97
CA TYR A 21 -5.05 10.04 6.13
C TYR A 21 -6.13 8.98 6.33
N GLU A 22 -6.33 8.12 5.34
CA GLU A 22 -7.41 7.14 5.36
C GLU A 22 -6.93 5.73 5.63
N VAL A 23 -5.63 5.52 5.59
CA VAL A 23 -5.05 4.19 5.71
C VAL A 23 -4.48 4.01 7.11
N ILE A 24 -4.81 2.88 7.74
CA ILE A 24 -4.20 2.46 8.99
C ILE A 24 -3.42 1.19 8.66
N PRO A 25 -2.10 1.29 8.52
CA PRO A 25 -1.30 0.17 8.00
C PRO A 25 -1.48 -1.13 8.78
N ASP A 26 -1.61 -1.03 10.09
CA ASP A 26 -1.74 -2.19 10.95
C ASP A 26 -2.95 -3.05 10.57
N GLU A 27 -4.04 -2.41 10.16
CA GLU A 27 -5.26 -3.11 9.80
C GLU A 27 -5.13 -3.89 8.49
N LEU A 28 -4.17 -3.51 7.65
CA LEU A 28 -3.98 -4.14 6.36
C LEU A 28 -3.04 -5.33 6.41
N PHE A 29 -2.27 -5.47 7.49
CA PHE A 29 -1.22 -6.49 7.55
C PHE A 29 -1.69 -7.91 7.23
N PRO A 30 -2.85 -8.36 7.72
CA PRO A 30 -3.29 -9.72 7.40
C PRO A 30 -3.48 -9.98 5.91
N PHE A 31 -3.68 -8.92 5.14
CA PHE A 31 -3.95 -9.02 3.71
C PHE A 31 -2.74 -8.66 2.84
N LEU A 32 -1.65 -8.21 3.46
CA LEU A 32 -0.46 -7.80 2.74
C LEU A 32 0.59 -8.90 2.80
N ARG A 33 0.37 -9.94 2.00
CA ARG A 33 1.24 -11.11 2.00
C ARG A 33 2.60 -10.84 1.40
N CYS A 34 2.73 -9.77 0.63
CA CYS A 34 4.01 -9.42 0.02
C CYS A 34 5.02 -8.90 1.03
N LEU A 35 4.55 -8.45 2.21
CA LEU A 35 5.42 -7.91 3.23
C LEU A 35 6.01 -9.02 4.09
N ILE A 36 7.31 -8.91 4.35
CA ILE A 36 7.97 -9.83 5.27
C ILE A 36 7.87 -9.28 6.70
N PRO A 37 8.14 -10.09 7.71
CA PRO A 37 8.00 -9.63 9.11
C PRO A 37 8.81 -8.37 9.43
N GLU A 38 9.99 -8.20 8.83
CA GLU A 38 10.80 -7.01 9.05
C GLU A 38 10.09 -5.74 8.55
N ASP A 39 9.40 -5.86 7.43
CA ASP A 39 8.63 -4.74 6.90
C ASP A 39 7.55 -4.33 7.89
N LYS A 40 6.82 -5.33 8.40
CA LYS A 40 5.72 -5.08 9.32
C LYS A 40 6.20 -4.47 10.63
N GLU A 41 7.34 -4.93 11.12
CA GLU A 41 7.91 -4.38 12.35
C GLU A 41 8.33 -2.91 12.16
N ALA A 42 8.94 -2.60 11.03
CA ALA A 42 9.34 -1.22 10.75
C ALA A 42 8.12 -0.30 10.67
N ILE A 43 7.07 -0.76 10.02
CA ILE A 43 5.85 0.02 9.90
C ILE A 43 5.19 0.22 11.26
N LYS A 44 5.11 -0.84 12.07
CA LYS A 44 4.52 -0.75 13.40
C LYS A 44 5.30 0.18 14.31
N ALA A 45 6.62 0.11 14.24
CA ALA A 45 7.47 1.00 15.04
C ALA A 45 7.22 2.45 14.67
N GLU A 46 7.10 2.73 13.39
CA GLU A 46 6.85 4.08 12.92
C GLU A 46 5.47 4.55 13.38
N GLN A 47 4.48 3.67 13.30
CA GLN A 47 3.13 4.02 13.73
C GLN A 47 3.08 4.36 15.21
N THR A 48 3.78 3.59 16.03
CA THR A 48 3.84 3.82 17.47
C THR A 48 4.55 5.11 17.79
N ASN A 49 5.66 5.39 17.09
CA ASN A 49 6.52 6.52 17.43
C ASN A 49 6.09 7.83 16.77
N ARG A 50 5.51 7.75 15.57
CA ARG A 50 5.25 8.97 14.78
C ARG A 50 3.83 9.05 14.22
N GLY A 51 3.02 8.01 14.43
CA GLY A 51 1.63 8.02 14.02
C GLY A 51 1.38 7.37 12.67
N PRO A 52 0.08 7.16 12.35
CA PRO A 52 -0.30 6.40 11.16
C PRO A 52 0.09 7.05 9.84
N ILE A 53 0.15 8.39 9.77
CA ILE A 53 0.50 9.06 8.52
C ILE A 53 1.94 8.74 8.13
N LYS A 54 2.86 8.83 9.09
CA LYS A 54 4.26 8.49 8.84
C LYS A 54 4.41 7.01 8.57
N ALA A 55 3.65 6.18 9.27
CA ALA A 55 3.68 4.73 9.04
C ALA A 55 3.22 4.39 7.64
N THR A 56 2.23 5.12 7.12
CA THR A 56 1.76 4.89 5.74
C THR A 56 2.86 5.19 4.73
N ALA A 57 3.66 6.21 4.98
CA ALA A 57 4.80 6.51 4.10
C ALA A 57 5.81 5.37 4.09
N VAL A 58 6.09 4.78 5.26
CA VAL A 58 6.98 3.62 5.34
C VAL A 58 6.36 2.43 4.63
N LEU A 59 5.06 2.22 4.81
CA LEU A 59 4.34 1.15 4.13
C LEU A 59 4.51 1.25 2.61
N VAL A 60 4.29 2.44 2.06
CA VAL A 60 4.42 2.64 0.61
C VAL A 60 5.85 2.35 0.16
N ASP A 61 6.83 2.79 0.92
CA ASP A 61 8.22 2.51 0.59
C ASP A 61 8.49 1.01 0.51
N ARG A 62 7.98 0.26 1.48
CA ARG A 62 8.17 -1.19 1.49
C ARG A 62 7.41 -1.88 0.36
N LEU A 63 6.20 -1.42 0.06
CA LEU A 63 5.42 -1.97 -1.04
C LEU A 63 6.14 -1.81 -2.38
N LYS A 64 6.81 -0.67 -2.58
CA LYS A 64 7.53 -0.43 -3.82
C LYS A 64 8.69 -1.39 -4.02
N ARG A 65 9.18 -1.99 -2.95
CA ARG A 65 10.27 -2.95 -3.00
C ARG A 65 9.80 -4.38 -3.26
N ARG A 66 8.50 -4.62 -3.22
CA ARG A 66 7.95 -5.96 -3.37
C ARG A 66 7.33 -6.10 -4.75
N GLN A 67 7.49 -7.29 -5.33
CA GLN A 67 7.09 -7.54 -6.71
C GLN A 67 5.60 -7.28 -6.95
N LYS A 68 4.74 -7.66 -6.02
CA LYS A 68 3.30 -7.48 -6.17
C LYS A 68 2.73 -6.51 -5.15
N GLY A 69 3.58 -5.59 -4.68
CA GLY A 69 3.19 -4.68 -3.61
C GLY A 69 1.96 -3.86 -3.92
N PHE A 70 1.92 -3.26 -5.12
CA PHE A 70 0.79 -2.43 -5.51
C PHE A 70 -0.51 -3.24 -5.54
N GLN A 71 -0.47 -4.38 -6.20
CA GLN A 71 -1.65 -5.22 -6.35
C GLN A 71 -2.16 -5.74 -5.01
N ASP A 72 -1.25 -6.17 -4.16
CA ASP A 72 -1.61 -6.65 -2.83
C ASP A 72 -2.23 -5.53 -2.01
N PHE A 73 -1.68 -4.32 -2.13
CA PHE A 73 -2.19 -3.16 -1.41
C PHE A 73 -3.63 -2.85 -1.83
N VAL A 74 -3.88 -2.82 -3.15
CA VAL A 74 -5.23 -2.56 -3.65
C VAL A 74 -6.21 -3.62 -3.16
N LYS A 75 -5.81 -4.88 -3.21
CA LYS A 75 -6.66 -5.96 -2.72
C LYS A 75 -6.93 -5.84 -1.22
N ALA A 76 -5.90 -5.49 -0.46
CA ALA A 76 -6.05 -5.33 0.98
C ALA A 76 -7.02 -4.21 1.31
N LEU A 77 -6.93 -3.10 0.59
CA LEU A 77 -7.85 -1.98 0.80
C LEU A 77 -9.28 -2.40 0.56
N ARG A 78 -9.54 -3.19 -0.47
CA ARG A 78 -10.89 -3.67 -0.73
C ARG A 78 -11.40 -4.59 0.37
N LYS A 79 -10.54 -5.47 0.84
CA LYS A 79 -10.93 -6.41 1.89
C LYS A 79 -11.20 -5.71 3.21
N CYS A 80 -10.57 -4.58 3.45
CA CYS A 80 -10.80 -3.80 4.66
C CYS A 80 -11.92 -2.79 4.53
N GLY A 81 -12.65 -2.82 3.43
CA GLY A 81 -13.76 -1.89 3.21
C GLY A 81 -13.35 -0.52 2.71
N SER A 82 -12.10 -0.36 2.31
CA SER A 82 -11.59 0.91 1.80
C SER A 82 -11.62 0.93 0.27
N GLU A 83 -12.76 0.58 -0.29
CA GLU A 83 -12.88 0.51 -1.74
C GLU A 83 -12.66 1.85 -2.41
N HIS A 84 -13.06 2.92 -1.75
CA HIS A 84 -12.83 4.26 -2.25
C HIS A 84 -11.34 4.51 -2.52
N THR A 85 -10.49 4.13 -1.56
CA THR A 85 -9.05 4.31 -1.71
C THR A 85 -8.49 3.36 -2.78
N ALA A 86 -9.02 2.13 -2.83
CA ALA A 86 -8.59 1.19 -3.85
C ALA A 86 -8.90 1.73 -5.25
N LEU A 87 -10.07 2.33 -5.44
CA LEU A 87 -10.44 2.91 -6.72
C LEU A 87 -9.60 4.13 -7.06
N LEU A 88 -9.16 4.87 -6.05
CA LEU A 88 -8.27 6.00 -6.27
C LEU A 88 -6.96 5.55 -6.91
N LEU A 89 -6.46 4.39 -6.49
CA LEU A 89 -5.21 3.85 -7.00
C LEU A 89 -5.39 3.11 -8.32
N ASP A 90 -6.50 2.41 -8.48
CA ASP A 90 -6.76 1.57 -9.64
C ASP A 90 -8.21 1.72 -10.08
N PRO A 91 -8.56 2.87 -10.69
CA PRO A 91 -9.97 3.21 -10.98
C PRO A 91 -10.67 2.22 -11.90
N ASN A 92 -9.94 1.58 -12.80
CA ASN A 92 -10.54 0.68 -13.79
C ASN A 92 -10.10 -0.75 -13.60
N TYR A 93 -9.54 -1.08 -12.44
CA TYR A 93 -9.04 -2.42 -12.15
C TYR A 93 -7.99 -2.87 -13.16
N ASN A 94 -7.21 -1.93 -13.69
CA ASN A 94 -6.22 -2.21 -14.72
C ASN A 94 -5.05 -3.05 -14.22
N PHE A 95 -4.76 -2.98 -12.92
CA PHE A 95 -3.58 -3.62 -12.34
C PHE A 95 -3.95 -4.82 -11.49
N ARG A 96 -5.00 -5.53 -11.87
CA ARG A 96 -5.52 -6.61 -11.02
C ARG A 96 -4.64 -7.85 -10.98
N GLY A 97 -3.67 -7.96 -11.84
CA GLY A 97 -2.76 -9.09 -11.80
C GLY A 97 -3.41 -10.38 -12.26
N LYS A 98 -3.89 -10.39 -13.42
CA LYS A 98 -4.46 -11.60 -14.00
C LYS A 98 -3.41 -12.64 -14.27
#